data_bbeb94d79542f822fdfbe977e23f3876
#
_entry.id   bbeb94d79542f822fdfbe977e23f3876
#
_cell.length_a   1.000
_cell.length_b   1.000
_cell.length_c   1.000
_cell.angle_alpha   90.00
_cell.angle_beta   90.00
_cell.angle_gamma   90.00
#
_symmetry.space_group_name_H-M   'P 1'
#
loop_
_entity.id
_entity.type
_entity.pdbx_description
1 polymer ?
#
loop_
_entity_poly.entity_id
_entity_poly.type
_entity_poly.pdbx_seq_one_letter_code
_entity_poly.pdbx_strand_id
1 'polypeptide(L)'
;MNEIIITFIIISICLILFWILDYFNKKNKLNKLSKYSFNNIPKKTLKEEDHVTCLLCLKNGYILSGQMNGMISVYNLKDLKPIVLIIEHCEPISSLYELNDGTILTSSADGVLIKIKLFLNEDNSRTKKYLVEFVFYTNKEFIFKSIQMNNSDDIISCSISKELILWKKNENDFELYKVHKILLKDEIVWDIFQINKNIFITSGESIQCWDIKNYESIKKLNYNCKGNNSIYKLSDELTGIFLKAKGNILIFNNDDLIGLKIINLTEYSLSSLKLLNNKVIIVGIFDEKNKQSYINQYILNKEYQQLAKEQKNDSNKLEMIKIKSEEVNFVDDDYYFKEFNWSRINAIEQMNDFVFLGIGGQENMKNTGKLIIFQENK
;
A
#
# COMPACT_ATOMS: atom_id res chain seq x y z
N MET A 1 31.19 55.61 2.83
CA MET A 1 29.76 55.33 3.04
C MET A 1 29.05 54.87 1.76
N ASN A 2 29.26 55.48 0.61
CA ASN A 2 28.64 55.10 -0.66
C ASN A 2 29.06 53.73 -1.20
N GLU A 3 30.33 53.33 -1.07
CA GLU A 3 30.81 52.02 -1.55
C GLU A 3 30.20 50.86 -0.77
N ILE A 4 30.02 51.00 0.53
CA ILE A 4 29.39 49.97 1.36
C ILE A 4 27.92 49.77 0.96
N ILE A 5 27.21 50.87 0.69
CA ILE A 5 25.80 50.81 0.25
C ILE A 5 25.68 50.15 -1.13
N ILE A 6 26.59 50.48 -2.07
CA ILE A 6 26.61 49.86 -3.39
C ILE A 6 26.88 48.34 -3.30
N THR A 7 27.82 47.94 -2.45
CA THR A 7 28.13 46.53 -2.23
C THR A 7 26.92 45.75 -1.65
N PHE A 8 26.19 46.33 -0.69
CA PHE A 8 24.97 45.72 -0.14
C PHE A 8 23.86 45.60 -1.20
N ILE A 9 23.69 46.60 -2.05
CA ILE A 9 22.72 46.56 -3.16
C ILE A 9 23.07 45.43 -4.14
N ILE A 10 24.33 45.30 -4.53
CA ILE A 10 24.80 44.27 -5.45
C ILE A 10 24.57 42.87 -4.84
N ILE A 11 24.92 42.67 -3.57
CA ILE A 11 24.69 41.39 -2.88
C ILE A 11 23.19 41.03 -2.83
N SER A 12 22.34 42.04 -2.53
CA SER A 12 20.90 41.84 -2.50
C SER A 12 20.33 41.46 -3.88
N ILE A 13 20.80 42.12 -4.94
CA ILE A 13 20.40 41.80 -6.32
C ILE A 13 20.86 40.36 -6.69
N CYS A 14 22.09 39.99 -6.34
CA CYS A 14 22.61 38.64 -6.60
C CYS A 14 21.80 37.57 -5.86
N LEU A 15 21.39 37.78 -4.60
CA LEU A 15 20.53 36.88 -3.84
C LEU A 15 19.15 36.76 -4.47
N ILE A 16 18.55 37.85 -4.92
CA ILE A 16 17.26 37.84 -5.61
C ILE A 16 17.36 37.08 -6.94
N LEU A 17 18.40 37.32 -7.73
CA LEU A 17 18.63 36.61 -8.99
C LEU A 17 18.85 35.08 -8.75
N PHE A 18 19.61 34.74 -7.72
CA PHE A 18 19.81 33.34 -7.33
C PHE A 18 18.47 32.68 -6.95
N TRP A 19 17.63 33.35 -6.18
CA TRP A 19 16.29 32.89 -5.79
C TRP A 19 15.36 32.72 -7.00
N ILE A 20 15.39 33.63 -7.93
CA ILE A 20 14.62 33.57 -9.18
C ILE A 20 15.09 32.39 -10.04
N LEU A 21 16.40 32.19 -10.20
CA LEU A 21 16.97 31.08 -10.95
C LEU A 21 16.62 29.72 -10.32
N ASP A 22 16.72 29.62 -9.00
CA ASP A 22 16.33 28.40 -8.26
C ASP A 22 14.83 28.11 -8.42
N TYR A 23 13.97 29.12 -8.33
CA TYR A 23 12.54 29.03 -8.59
C TYR A 23 12.24 28.50 -10.00
N PHE A 24 12.87 29.07 -11.03
CA PHE A 24 12.67 28.62 -12.41
C PHE A 24 13.21 27.22 -12.65
N ASN A 25 14.34 26.85 -12.05
CA ASN A 25 14.89 25.50 -12.12
C ASN A 25 13.95 24.48 -11.45
N LYS A 26 13.42 24.79 -10.27
CA LYS A 26 12.42 23.96 -9.58
C LYS A 26 11.13 23.81 -10.40
N LYS A 27 10.62 24.91 -10.95
CA LYS A 27 9.43 24.93 -11.80
C LYS A 27 9.63 24.08 -13.08
N ASN A 28 10.75 24.20 -13.75
CA ASN A 28 11.09 23.39 -14.93
C ASN A 28 11.25 21.91 -14.59
N LYS A 29 11.83 21.59 -13.42
CA LYS A 29 11.93 20.23 -12.91
C LYS A 29 10.54 19.65 -12.63
N LEU A 30 9.66 20.39 -11.97
CA LEU A 30 8.28 20.00 -11.71
C LEU A 30 7.49 19.80 -13.01
N ASN A 31 7.61 20.69 -13.99
CA ASN A 31 6.95 20.54 -15.29
C ASN A 31 7.42 19.30 -16.05
N LYS A 32 8.71 18.95 -15.97
CA LYS A 32 9.23 17.69 -16.54
C LYS A 32 8.70 16.46 -15.80
N LEU A 33 8.44 16.57 -14.51
CA LEU A 33 7.94 15.47 -13.68
C LEU A 33 6.41 15.31 -13.80
N SER A 34 5.69 16.40 -14.03
CA SER A 34 4.21 16.37 -14.16
C SER A 34 3.72 15.48 -15.31
N LYS A 35 4.53 15.28 -16.36
CA LYS A 35 4.21 14.34 -17.44
C LYS A 35 4.13 12.86 -16.98
N TYR A 36 4.68 12.54 -15.82
CA TYR A 36 4.58 11.19 -15.22
C TYR A 36 3.35 11.03 -14.32
N SER A 37 2.60 12.13 -14.04
CA SER A 37 1.38 12.05 -13.24
C SER A 37 0.29 11.32 -14.03
N PHE A 38 -0.55 10.55 -13.33
CA PHE A 38 -1.74 9.98 -13.98
C PHE A 38 -2.87 11.02 -14.09
N ASN A 39 -3.77 10.79 -15.04
CA ASN A 39 -4.93 11.67 -15.22
C ASN A 39 -5.94 11.42 -14.09
N ASN A 40 -6.41 12.49 -13.45
CA ASN A 40 -7.32 12.41 -12.30
C ASN A 40 -8.79 12.32 -12.70
N ILE A 41 -9.10 12.28 -13.97
CA ILE A 41 -10.48 12.02 -14.42
C ILE A 41 -10.72 10.52 -14.31
N PRO A 42 -11.62 10.06 -13.42
CA PRO A 42 -11.90 8.64 -13.29
C PRO A 42 -12.46 8.11 -14.59
N LYS A 43 -11.93 7.01 -15.08
CA LYS A 43 -12.45 6.30 -16.26
C LYS A 43 -13.78 5.64 -15.92
N LYS A 44 -13.91 5.11 -14.72
CA LYS A 44 -15.09 4.43 -14.22
C LYS A 44 -15.12 4.40 -12.70
N THR A 45 -16.31 4.49 -12.14
CA THR A 45 -16.57 4.25 -10.71
C THR A 45 -17.53 3.09 -10.58
N LEU A 46 -17.20 2.13 -9.73
CA LEU A 46 -18.04 0.97 -9.41
C LEU A 46 -18.50 1.10 -7.96
N LYS A 47 -19.77 0.83 -7.72
CA LYS A 47 -20.32 0.80 -6.36
C LYS A 47 -20.05 -0.56 -5.74
N GLU A 48 -19.63 -0.55 -4.47
CA GLU A 48 -19.47 -1.73 -3.63
C GLU A 48 -20.53 -1.75 -2.54
N GLU A 49 -20.81 -2.92 -2.00
CA GLU A 49 -21.84 -3.09 -0.96
C GLU A 49 -21.43 -2.43 0.37
N ASP A 50 -20.10 -2.43 0.66
CA ASP A 50 -19.55 -1.82 1.88
C ASP A 50 -18.16 -1.23 1.60
N HIS A 51 -17.54 -0.61 2.61
CA HIS A 51 -16.21 0.00 2.53
C HIS A 51 -15.20 -0.97 1.93
N VAL A 52 -14.50 -0.56 0.88
CA VAL A 52 -13.35 -1.30 0.38
C VAL A 52 -12.21 -1.17 1.39
N THR A 53 -11.71 -2.29 1.85
CA THR A 53 -10.62 -2.36 2.85
C THR A 53 -9.27 -2.68 2.23
N CYS A 54 -9.27 -3.53 1.20
CA CYS A 54 -8.07 -3.93 0.46
C CYS A 54 -8.39 -4.24 -1.00
N LEU A 55 -7.37 -4.17 -1.84
CA LEU A 55 -7.41 -4.50 -3.27
C LEU A 55 -6.29 -5.47 -3.62
N LEU A 56 -6.55 -6.31 -4.62
CA LEU A 56 -5.55 -7.18 -5.22
C LEU A 56 -5.76 -7.26 -6.73
N CYS A 57 -4.71 -6.92 -7.48
CA CYS A 57 -4.66 -7.15 -8.92
C CYS A 57 -3.96 -8.47 -9.20
N LEU A 58 -4.67 -9.41 -9.82
CA LEU A 58 -4.13 -10.72 -10.18
C LEU A 58 -3.34 -10.65 -11.50
N LYS A 59 -2.31 -11.47 -11.62
CA LYS A 59 -1.49 -11.59 -12.84
C LYS A 59 -2.29 -11.94 -14.10
N ASN A 60 -3.43 -12.61 -13.93
CA ASN A 60 -4.31 -13.02 -15.02
C ASN A 60 -5.33 -11.96 -15.47
N GLY A 61 -5.26 -10.72 -14.94
CA GLY A 61 -6.07 -9.60 -15.38
C GLY A 61 -7.40 -9.42 -14.62
N TYR A 62 -7.54 -10.00 -13.45
CA TYR A 62 -8.70 -9.78 -12.58
C TYR A 62 -8.32 -8.91 -11.38
N ILE A 63 -9.33 -8.24 -10.83
CA ILE A 63 -9.19 -7.37 -9.67
C ILE A 63 -10.13 -7.88 -8.58
N LEU A 64 -9.61 -7.99 -7.38
CA LEU A 64 -10.36 -8.34 -6.20
C LEU A 64 -10.49 -7.12 -5.29
N SER A 65 -11.68 -6.90 -4.77
CA SER A 65 -12.01 -5.87 -3.78
C SER A 65 -12.52 -6.54 -2.52
N GLY A 66 -11.73 -6.49 -1.45
CA GLY A 66 -12.15 -6.94 -0.12
C GLY A 66 -12.89 -5.84 0.62
N GLN A 67 -13.96 -6.19 1.32
CA GLN A 67 -14.89 -5.24 1.93
C GLN A 67 -15.00 -5.41 3.44
N MET A 68 -15.56 -4.39 4.11
CA MET A 68 -15.77 -4.34 5.55
C MET A 68 -16.77 -5.40 6.04
N ASN A 69 -17.74 -5.78 5.22
CA ASN A 69 -18.74 -6.80 5.52
C ASN A 69 -18.28 -8.25 5.28
N GLY A 70 -16.98 -8.46 4.99
CA GLY A 70 -16.42 -9.78 4.71
C GLY A 70 -16.57 -10.27 3.27
N MET A 71 -17.22 -9.51 2.42
CA MET A 71 -17.39 -9.85 1.00
C MET A 71 -16.14 -9.56 0.19
N ILE A 72 -15.94 -10.33 -0.89
CA ILE A 72 -14.90 -10.07 -1.89
C ILE A 72 -15.56 -10.06 -3.26
N SER A 73 -15.50 -8.91 -3.93
CA SER A 73 -15.94 -8.76 -5.31
C SER A 73 -14.79 -9.03 -6.28
N VAL A 74 -15.05 -9.78 -7.36
CA VAL A 74 -14.08 -10.07 -8.40
C VAL A 74 -14.53 -9.42 -9.71
N TYR A 75 -13.67 -8.62 -10.31
CA TYR A 75 -13.93 -7.88 -11.56
C TYR A 75 -12.99 -8.31 -12.68
N ASN A 76 -13.50 -8.31 -13.91
CA ASN A 76 -12.66 -8.43 -15.10
C ASN A 76 -12.20 -7.02 -15.53
N LEU A 77 -10.91 -6.87 -15.82
CA LEU A 77 -10.36 -5.60 -16.28
C LEU A 77 -10.93 -5.13 -17.63
N LYS A 78 -11.37 -6.05 -18.51
CA LYS A 78 -11.83 -5.71 -19.85
C LYS A 78 -13.15 -4.94 -19.86
N ASP A 79 -14.12 -5.40 -19.09
CA ASP A 79 -15.48 -4.83 -19.06
C ASP A 79 -15.83 -4.19 -17.72
N LEU A 80 -14.97 -4.37 -16.72
CA LEU A 80 -15.14 -3.80 -15.38
C LEU A 80 -16.51 -4.14 -14.76
N LYS A 81 -16.95 -5.38 -14.96
CA LYS A 81 -18.17 -5.91 -14.37
C LYS A 81 -17.83 -6.89 -13.26
N PRO A 82 -18.62 -6.93 -12.18
CA PRO A 82 -18.48 -7.97 -11.17
C PRO A 82 -18.81 -9.33 -11.80
N ILE A 83 -17.94 -10.31 -11.61
CA ILE A 83 -18.09 -11.65 -12.17
C ILE A 83 -18.45 -12.64 -11.08
N VAL A 84 -17.85 -12.46 -9.90
CA VAL A 84 -17.97 -13.35 -8.76
C VAL A 84 -18.10 -12.50 -7.50
N LEU A 85 -18.98 -12.91 -6.61
CA LEU A 85 -19.04 -12.45 -5.24
C LEU A 85 -18.71 -13.64 -4.33
N ILE A 86 -17.69 -13.48 -3.51
CA ILE A 86 -17.24 -14.49 -2.54
C ILE A 86 -17.72 -14.07 -1.16
N ILE A 87 -18.44 -14.93 -0.46
CA ILE A 87 -19.05 -14.66 0.84
C ILE A 87 -18.64 -15.82 1.77
N GLU A 88 -17.38 -15.83 2.17
CA GLU A 88 -16.82 -16.90 3.01
C GLU A 88 -16.34 -16.38 4.38
N HIS A 89 -16.23 -15.03 4.53
CA HIS A 89 -15.89 -14.37 5.77
C HIS A 89 -17.12 -13.64 6.35
N CYS A 90 -17.15 -13.48 7.67
CA CYS A 90 -18.23 -12.76 8.36
C CYS A 90 -17.82 -11.40 8.95
N GLU A 91 -16.54 -11.05 8.85
CA GLU A 91 -15.94 -9.83 9.36
C GLU A 91 -15.04 -9.20 8.28
N PRO A 92 -14.55 -7.95 8.46
CA PRO A 92 -13.75 -7.24 7.47
C PRO A 92 -12.61 -8.04 6.85
N ILE A 93 -12.51 -7.99 5.53
CA ILE A 93 -11.33 -8.50 4.84
C ILE A 93 -10.16 -7.55 5.11
N SER A 94 -9.10 -8.05 5.71
CA SER A 94 -7.91 -7.27 6.05
C SER A 94 -6.81 -7.33 5.00
N SER A 95 -6.68 -8.46 4.31
CA SER A 95 -5.63 -8.69 3.31
C SER A 95 -6.05 -9.71 2.26
N LEU A 96 -5.60 -9.46 1.03
CA LEU A 96 -5.71 -10.37 -0.12
C LEU A 96 -4.30 -10.59 -0.67
N TYR A 97 -3.95 -11.83 -0.99
CA TYR A 97 -2.64 -12.20 -1.52
C TYR A 97 -2.75 -13.29 -2.59
N GLU A 98 -2.10 -13.11 -3.76
CA GLU A 98 -2.02 -14.13 -4.80
C GLU A 98 -0.85 -15.06 -4.51
N LEU A 99 -1.14 -16.33 -4.28
CA LEU A 99 -0.14 -17.37 -4.04
C LEU A 99 0.59 -17.76 -5.33
N ASN A 100 1.72 -18.43 -5.21
CA ASN A 100 2.55 -18.83 -6.35
C ASN A 100 1.82 -19.79 -7.30
N ASP A 101 0.87 -20.55 -6.80
CA ASP A 101 0.03 -21.48 -7.58
C ASP A 101 -1.18 -20.78 -8.25
N GLY A 102 -1.30 -19.46 -8.12
CA GLY A 102 -2.38 -18.65 -8.69
C GLY A 102 -3.69 -18.69 -7.88
N THR A 103 -3.70 -19.38 -6.74
CA THR A 103 -4.81 -19.31 -5.79
C THR A 103 -4.72 -18.03 -4.95
N ILE A 104 -5.77 -17.69 -4.25
CA ILE A 104 -5.86 -16.48 -3.45
C ILE A 104 -5.92 -16.84 -1.97
N LEU A 105 -5.08 -16.20 -1.19
CA LEU A 105 -5.14 -16.22 0.26
C LEU A 105 -5.87 -14.98 0.74
N THR A 106 -6.92 -15.17 1.52
CA THR A 106 -7.70 -14.10 2.14
C THR A 106 -7.49 -14.11 3.64
N SER A 107 -7.39 -12.95 4.24
CA SER A 107 -7.28 -12.76 5.70
C SER A 107 -8.43 -11.88 6.17
N SER A 108 -8.96 -12.16 7.35
CA SER A 108 -10.08 -11.40 7.89
C SER A 108 -9.97 -11.15 9.39
N ALA A 109 -10.76 -10.18 9.83
CA ALA A 109 -10.98 -9.87 11.24
C ALA A 109 -11.67 -11.01 12.02
N ASP A 110 -12.32 -11.94 11.32
CA ASP A 110 -12.92 -13.14 11.93
C ASP A 110 -11.88 -14.17 12.43
N GLY A 111 -10.59 -13.90 12.21
CA GLY A 111 -9.50 -14.77 12.63
C GLY A 111 -9.29 -15.98 11.73
N VAL A 112 -9.78 -15.91 10.50
CA VAL A 112 -9.68 -16.99 9.52
C VAL A 112 -8.84 -16.56 8.33
N LEU A 113 -7.98 -17.47 7.84
CA LEU A 113 -7.36 -17.39 6.53
C LEU A 113 -8.04 -18.42 5.63
N ILE A 114 -8.38 -18.02 4.42
CA ILE A 114 -9.01 -18.93 3.46
C ILE A 114 -8.19 -18.94 2.17
N LYS A 115 -7.85 -20.14 1.69
CA LYS A 115 -7.25 -20.37 0.39
C LYS A 115 -8.35 -20.66 -0.62
N ILE A 116 -8.44 -19.84 -1.67
CA ILE A 116 -9.51 -19.86 -2.67
C ILE A 116 -8.93 -20.05 -4.06
N LYS A 117 -9.48 -20.98 -4.82
CA LYS A 117 -9.22 -21.15 -6.24
C LYS A 117 -10.36 -20.55 -7.06
N LEU A 118 -10.02 -19.69 -8.04
CA LEU A 118 -10.99 -19.10 -8.95
C LEU A 118 -11.04 -19.86 -10.29
N PHE A 119 -12.25 -20.02 -10.83
CA PHE A 119 -12.53 -20.65 -12.13
C PHE A 119 -13.14 -19.61 -13.08
N LEU A 120 -12.34 -18.65 -13.52
CA LEU A 120 -12.82 -17.47 -14.23
C LEU A 120 -12.87 -17.61 -15.75
N ASN A 121 -12.11 -18.60 -16.31
CA ASN A 121 -11.99 -18.83 -17.75
C ASN A 121 -12.71 -20.09 -18.24
N GLU A 122 -13.41 -20.79 -17.36
CA GLU A 122 -14.11 -22.02 -17.75
C GLU A 122 -15.51 -21.69 -18.25
N ASP A 123 -15.96 -22.50 -19.24
CA ASP A 123 -17.29 -22.41 -19.83
C ASP A 123 -18.37 -22.24 -18.76
N ASN A 124 -19.44 -21.52 -19.13
CA ASN A 124 -20.61 -21.21 -18.25
C ASN A 124 -21.32 -22.45 -17.66
N SER A 125 -20.77 -23.63 -17.84
CA SER A 125 -21.28 -24.91 -17.32
C SER A 125 -21.10 -25.08 -15.81
N ARG A 126 -20.15 -24.36 -15.18
CA ARG A 126 -19.95 -24.43 -13.72
C ARG A 126 -20.88 -23.46 -12.99
N THR A 127 -21.67 -23.97 -12.07
CA THR A 127 -22.55 -23.19 -11.20
C THR A 127 -21.76 -22.39 -10.15
N LYS A 128 -20.59 -22.88 -9.72
CA LYS A 128 -19.72 -22.25 -8.72
C LYS A 128 -18.42 -21.79 -9.37
N LYS A 129 -18.14 -20.49 -9.39
CA LYS A 129 -16.94 -19.88 -10.00
C LYS A 129 -15.72 -19.84 -9.10
N TYR A 130 -15.81 -20.36 -7.89
CA TYR A 130 -14.68 -20.48 -6.97
C TYR A 130 -14.80 -21.75 -6.11
N LEU A 131 -13.68 -22.17 -5.55
CA LEU A 131 -13.57 -23.29 -4.60
C LEU A 131 -12.74 -22.85 -3.40
N VAL A 132 -13.24 -23.08 -2.20
CA VAL A 132 -12.45 -23.01 -0.96
C VAL A 132 -11.60 -24.28 -0.90
N GLU A 133 -10.28 -24.15 -1.06
CA GLU A 133 -9.35 -25.28 -0.99
C GLU A 133 -8.93 -25.58 0.44
N PHE A 134 -8.73 -24.53 1.25
CA PHE A 134 -8.27 -24.69 2.62
C PHE A 134 -8.74 -23.55 3.51
N VAL A 135 -8.99 -23.86 4.80
CA VAL A 135 -9.37 -22.90 5.83
C VAL A 135 -8.42 -23.04 7.01
N PHE A 136 -7.73 -21.97 7.35
CA PHE A 136 -6.79 -21.89 8.45
C PHE A 136 -7.43 -21.12 9.60
N TYR A 137 -7.52 -21.70 10.77
CA TYR A 137 -8.08 -21.05 11.95
C TYR A 137 -6.98 -20.53 12.87
N THR A 138 -7.01 -19.23 13.18
CA THR A 138 -6.21 -18.63 14.22
C THR A 138 -7.15 -18.32 15.38
N ASN A 139 -7.13 -18.88 16.47
CA ASN A 139 -7.86 -18.63 17.74
C ASN A 139 -8.93 -17.51 17.75
N LYS A 140 -9.59 -17.21 16.61
CA LYS A 140 -10.58 -16.12 16.38
C LYS A 140 -10.06 -14.70 16.64
N GLU A 141 -8.77 -14.46 16.37
CA GLU A 141 -8.18 -13.14 16.55
C GLU A 141 -8.00 -12.43 15.23
N PHE A 142 -8.23 -11.12 15.21
CA PHE A 142 -8.10 -10.27 14.05
C PHE A 142 -6.75 -10.46 13.35
N ILE A 143 -6.76 -10.98 12.12
CA ILE A 143 -5.56 -11.12 11.29
C ILE A 143 -5.40 -9.84 10.48
N PHE A 144 -4.24 -9.21 10.59
CA PHE A 144 -3.96 -7.98 9.84
C PHE A 144 -3.46 -8.27 8.42
N LYS A 145 -2.54 -9.22 8.29
CA LYS A 145 -1.95 -9.58 7.00
C LYS A 145 -1.43 -11.00 6.98
N SER A 146 -1.48 -11.59 5.79
CA SER A 146 -0.79 -12.85 5.49
C SER A 146 -0.11 -12.77 4.13
N ILE A 147 1.05 -13.41 4.02
CA ILE A 147 1.84 -13.51 2.79
C ILE A 147 2.40 -14.93 2.64
N GLN A 148 2.65 -15.35 1.40
CA GLN A 148 3.46 -16.53 1.10
C GLN A 148 4.92 -16.12 0.96
N MET A 149 5.84 -16.94 1.48
CA MET A 149 7.27 -16.75 1.27
C MET A 149 7.67 -17.15 -0.15
N ASN A 150 8.40 -16.28 -0.84
CA ASN A 150 8.71 -16.44 -2.28
C ASN A 150 9.48 -17.73 -2.62
N ASN A 151 10.18 -18.32 -1.67
CA ASN A 151 11.03 -19.49 -1.90
C ASN A 151 10.45 -20.80 -1.33
N SER A 152 9.24 -20.74 -0.81
CA SER A 152 8.55 -21.88 -0.22
C SER A 152 7.05 -21.73 -0.36
N ASP A 153 6.32 -22.81 -0.09
CA ASP A 153 4.86 -22.76 0.07
C ASP A 153 4.44 -22.30 1.47
N ASP A 154 5.40 -21.86 2.30
CA ASP A 154 5.12 -21.42 3.65
C ASP A 154 4.34 -20.10 3.65
N ILE A 155 3.34 -20.02 4.49
CA ILE A 155 2.54 -18.81 4.71
C ILE A 155 2.89 -18.26 6.08
N ILE A 156 3.04 -16.95 6.19
CA ILE A 156 3.17 -16.24 7.46
C ILE A 156 2.05 -15.25 7.64
N SER A 157 1.48 -15.19 8.83
CA SER A 157 0.42 -14.26 9.19
C SER A 157 0.72 -13.51 10.47
N CYS A 158 0.23 -12.27 10.58
CA CYS A 158 0.26 -11.47 11.80
C CYS A 158 -1.15 -11.09 12.23
N SER A 159 -1.34 -11.01 13.54
CA SER A 159 -2.64 -10.74 14.15
C SER A 159 -2.50 -9.87 15.40
N ILE A 160 -3.63 -9.54 16.01
CA ILE A 160 -3.68 -8.80 17.27
C ILE A 160 -3.11 -9.61 18.46
N SER A 161 -2.92 -10.93 18.30
CA SER A 161 -2.42 -11.81 19.36
C SER A 161 -0.96 -11.63 19.74
N LYS A 162 -0.26 -10.68 19.10
CA LYS A 162 1.17 -10.46 19.31
C LYS A 162 2.02 -11.68 18.93
N GLU A 163 1.54 -12.45 17.98
CA GLU A 163 2.20 -13.63 17.44
C GLU A 163 2.35 -13.49 15.93
N LEU A 164 3.44 -14.02 15.39
CA LEU A 164 3.51 -14.41 13.99
C LEU A 164 3.17 -15.89 13.92
N ILE A 165 2.27 -16.27 13.03
CA ILE A 165 1.92 -17.66 12.81
C ILE A 165 2.50 -18.07 11.47
N LEU A 166 3.37 -19.07 11.51
CA LEU A 166 3.97 -19.70 10.35
C LEU A 166 3.26 -20.99 10.04
N TRP A 167 2.72 -21.10 8.85
CA TRP A 167 2.02 -22.25 8.30
C TRP A 167 2.95 -22.94 7.31
N LYS A 168 3.61 -24.01 7.74
CA LYS A 168 4.49 -24.80 6.89
C LYS A 168 3.72 -25.89 6.20
N LYS A 169 3.82 -25.98 4.88
CA LYS A 169 3.27 -27.08 4.11
C LYS A 169 3.94 -28.39 4.54
N ASN A 170 3.13 -29.40 4.81
CA ASN A 170 3.65 -30.72 5.16
C ASN A 170 4.10 -31.44 3.87
N GLU A 171 5.38 -31.79 3.76
CA GLU A 171 5.92 -32.50 2.58
C GLU A 171 5.33 -33.90 2.39
N ASN A 172 4.88 -34.52 3.49
CA ASN A 172 4.31 -35.89 3.50
C ASN A 172 2.79 -35.91 3.33
N ASP A 173 2.14 -34.74 3.42
CA ASP A 173 0.68 -34.65 3.32
C ASP A 173 0.33 -33.33 2.64
N PHE A 174 -0.09 -33.41 1.39
CA PHE A 174 -0.33 -32.25 0.51
C PHE A 174 -1.45 -31.32 1.01
N GLU A 175 -2.24 -31.75 1.99
CA GLU A 175 -3.39 -31.01 2.48
C GLU A 175 -3.19 -30.38 3.86
N LEU A 176 -2.10 -30.72 4.59
CA LEU A 176 -1.91 -30.27 5.96
C LEU A 176 -0.76 -29.26 6.09
N TYR A 177 -1.01 -28.22 6.85
CA TYR A 177 0.01 -27.27 7.28
C TYR A 177 0.37 -27.45 8.75
N LYS A 178 1.68 -27.46 9.04
CA LYS A 178 2.17 -27.38 10.42
C LYS A 178 2.18 -25.93 10.87
N VAL A 179 1.65 -25.69 12.06
CA VAL A 179 1.59 -24.36 12.66
C VAL A 179 2.76 -24.15 13.60
N HIS A 180 3.53 -23.09 13.40
CA HIS A 180 4.57 -22.62 14.31
C HIS A 180 4.23 -21.20 14.76
N LYS A 181 4.23 -20.96 16.07
CA LYS A 181 3.98 -19.65 16.64
C LYS A 181 5.28 -18.99 17.07
N ILE A 182 5.49 -17.75 16.64
CA ILE A 182 6.62 -16.91 17.03
C ILE A 182 6.08 -15.82 17.95
N LEU A 183 6.44 -15.86 19.21
CA LEU A 183 5.99 -14.87 20.21
C LEU A 183 6.77 -13.57 20.07
N LEU A 184 6.08 -12.44 20.03
CA LEU A 184 6.62 -11.11 19.81
C LEU A 184 6.79 -10.27 21.08
N LYS A 185 6.99 -10.89 22.23
CA LYS A 185 7.27 -10.18 23.51
C LYS A 185 6.39 -8.91 23.68
N ASP A 186 5.08 -9.08 23.59
CA ASP A 186 4.09 -8.02 23.80
C ASP A 186 3.93 -6.97 22.69
N GLU A 187 4.47 -7.18 21.49
CA GLU A 187 4.32 -6.25 20.36
C GLU A 187 3.27 -6.72 19.37
N ILE A 188 2.36 -5.82 18.98
CA ILE A 188 1.41 -6.06 17.87
C ILE A 188 2.13 -5.76 16.56
N VAL A 189 2.04 -6.68 15.59
CA VAL A 189 2.50 -6.50 14.21
C VAL A 189 1.31 -6.21 13.31
N TRP A 190 1.39 -5.12 12.56
CA TRP A 190 0.35 -4.67 11.64
C TRP A 190 0.59 -5.09 10.19
N ASP A 191 1.86 -5.23 9.81
CA ASP A 191 2.22 -5.53 8.42
C ASP A 191 3.47 -6.41 8.34
N ILE A 192 3.50 -7.25 7.30
CA ILE A 192 4.60 -8.15 6.97
C ILE A 192 4.96 -7.93 5.51
N PHE A 193 6.25 -7.87 5.21
CA PHE A 193 6.75 -7.72 3.85
C PHE A 193 8.06 -8.49 3.66
N GLN A 194 8.14 -9.28 2.60
CA GLN A 194 9.38 -9.95 2.22
C GLN A 194 10.24 -9.02 1.37
N ILE A 195 11.43 -8.65 1.87
CA ILE A 195 12.38 -7.77 1.19
C ILE A 195 13.09 -8.51 0.06
N ASN A 196 13.62 -9.69 0.38
CA ASN A 196 14.38 -10.53 -0.55
C ASN A 196 14.19 -12.02 -0.21
N LYS A 197 14.91 -12.90 -0.90
CA LYS A 197 14.79 -14.35 -0.71
C LYS A 197 15.18 -14.87 0.69
N ASN A 198 15.86 -14.08 1.48
CA ASN A 198 16.39 -14.50 2.80
C ASN A 198 15.75 -13.73 3.95
N ILE A 199 15.13 -12.57 3.71
CA ILE A 199 14.74 -11.63 4.75
C ILE A 199 13.32 -11.16 4.55
N PHE A 200 12.54 -11.18 5.62
CA PHE A 200 11.28 -10.43 5.71
C PHE A 200 11.34 -9.44 6.88
N ILE A 201 10.52 -8.42 6.82
CA ILE A 201 10.35 -7.44 7.88
C ILE A 201 8.92 -7.41 8.38
N THR A 202 8.78 -7.06 9.64
CA THR A 202 7.50 -6.78 10.28
C THR A 202 7.48 -5.36 10.78
N SER A 203 6.33 -4.73 10.68
CA SER A 203 6.08 -3.38 11.19
C SER A 203 4.98 -3.43 12.23
N GLY A 204 5.30 -2.97 13.42
CA GLY A 204 4.43 -2.93 14.58
C GLY A 204 4.76 -1.74 15.45
N GLU A 205 4.86 -1.95 16.77
CA GLU A 205 5.42 -0.95 17.68
C GLU A 205 6.91 -0.72 17.45
N SER A 206 7.60 -1.75 16.95
CA SER A 206 8.96 -1.70 16.40
C SER A 206 8.99 -2.26 14.99
N ILE A 207 10.13 -2.07 14.33
CA ILE A 207 10.43 -2.69 13.04
C ILE A 207 11.41 -3.81 13.30
N GLN A 208 11.07 -5.03 12.87
CA GLN A 208 11.95 -6.18 13.06
C GLN A 208 12.27 -6.83 11.72
N CYS A 209 13.53 -7.19 11.54
CA CYS A 209 14.04 -7.93 10.40
C CYS A 209 14.26 -9.38 10.81
N TRP A 210 13.83 -10.31 9.97
CA TRP A 210 13.79 -11.74 10.26
C TRP A 210 14.49 -12.55 9.18
N ASP A 211 15.23 -13.56 9.58
CA ASP A 211 15.76 -14.57 8.65
C ASP A 211 14.67 -15.57 8.27
N ILE A 212 14.49 -15.84 6.98
CA ILE A 212 13.44 -16.75 6.49
C ILE A 212 13.77 -18.21 6.78
N LYS A 213 15.05 -18.59 6.92
CA LYS A 213 15.43 -20.00 7.11
C LYS A 213 15.07 -20.53 8.49
N ASN A 214 15.35 -19.75 9.52
CA ASN A 214 15.15 -20.12 10.92
C ASN A 214 14.05 -19.33 11.63
N TYR A 215 13.53 -18.29 10.97
CA TYR A 215 12.53 -17.35 11.52
C TYR A 215 12.99 -16.67 12.82
N GLU A 216 14.29 -16.39 12.91
CA GLU A 216 14.88 -15.65 14.01
C GLU A 216 15.00 -14.16 13.67
N SER A 217 14.86 -13.32 14.70
CA SER A 217 15.04 -11.88 14.55
C SER A 217 16.51 -11.54 14.36
N ILE A 218 16.87 -11.00 13.19
CA ILE A 218 18.24 -10.56 12.87
C ILE A 218 18.50 -9.18 13.48
N LYS A 219 17.51 -8.28 13.40
CA LYS A 219 17.66 -6.88 13.79
C LYS A 219 16.33 -6.29 14.22
N LYS A 220 16.38 -5.54 15.31
CA LYS A 220 15.25 -4.74 15.80
C LYS A 220 15.60 -3.27 15.74
N LEU A 221 14.74 -2.48 15.12
CA LEU A 221 14.88 -1.03 15.02
C LEU A 221 13.81 -0.37 15.89
N ASN A 222 14.26 0.32 16.94
CA ASN A 222 13.37 1.01 17.88
C ASN A 222 12.99 2.38 17.33
N TYR A 223 12.06 2.40 16.37
CA TYR A 223 11.36 3.61 16.00
C TYR A 223 10.05 3.66 16.77
N ASN A 224 9.67 4.84 17.25
CA ASN A 224 8.37 5.04 17.87
C ASN A 224 7.26 4.98 16.80
N CYS A 225 6.89 3.76 16.44
CA CYS A 225 5.97 3.42 15.35
C CYS A 225 4.56 3.17 15.87
N LYS A 226 4.12 3.87 16.92
CA LYS A 226 2.74 3.69 17.45
C LYS A 226 1.71 3.89 16.34
N GLY A 227 0.88 2.89 16.12
CA GLY A 227 -0.23 2.92 15.18
C GLY A 227 -0.10 1.91 14.02
N ASN A 228 -1.12 1.84 13.21
CA ASN A 228 -1.22 0.95 12.05
C ASN A 228 -0.23 1.41 10.97
N ASN A 229 0.92 0.76 10.89
CA ASN A 229 1.95 1.02 9.89
C ASN A 229 1.80 0.05 8.71
N SER A 230 2.28 0.45 7.54
CA SER A 230 2.29 -0.39 6.35
C SER A 230 3.64 -0.33 5.66
N ILE A 231 4.02 -1.44 5.04
CA ILE A 231 5.31 -1.61 4.39
C ILE A 231 5.12 -1.68 2.88
N TYR A 232 5.93 -0.94 2.13
CA TYR A 232 5.85 -0.90 0.67
C TYR A 232 7.23 -0.92 0.03
N LYS A 233 7.36 -1.63 -1.06
CA LYS A 233 8.54 -1.58 -1.91
C LYS A 233 8.60 -0.23 -2.63
N LEU A 234 9.70 0.50 -2.52
CA LEU A 234 9.96 1.75 -3.22
C LEU A 234 10.90 1.57 -4.42
N SER A 235 11.83 0.63 -4.30
CA SER A 235 12.70 0.16 -5.38
C SER A 235 13.25 -1.22 -5.01
N ASP A 236 14.15 -1.79 -5.81
CA ASP A 236 14.81 -3.04 -5.44
C ASP A 236 15.72 -2.88 -4.23
N GLU A 237 16.30 -1.69 -4.05
CA GLU A 237 17.21 -1.36 -2.94
C GLU A 237 16.50 -0.72 -1.75
N LEU A 238 15.26 -0.22 -1.90
CA LEU A 238 14.60 0.59 -0.89
C LEU A 238 13.21 0.08 -0.55
N THR A 239 12.93 0.02 0.74
CA THR A 239 11.60 -0.21 1.31
C THR A 239 11.14 1.03 2.08
N GLY A 240 9.88 1.38 1.95
CA GLY A 240 9.24 2.44 2.72
C GLY A 240 8.33 1.87 3.79
N ILE A 241 8.46 2.35 5.01
CA ILE A 241 7.57 2.02 6.12
C ILE A 241 6.76 3.24 6.46
N PHE A 242 5.45 3.14 6.26
CA PHE A 242 4.51 4.23 6.43
C PHE A 242 4.04 4.30 7.88
N LEU A 243 4.37 5.40 8.51
CA LEU A 243 3.92 5.78 9.83
C LEU A 243 2.61 6.55 9.68
N LYS A 244 1.50 5.83 9.45
CA LYS A 244 0.21 6.39 9.02
C LYS A 244 -0.27 7.51 9.92
N ALA A 245 -0.20 7.33 11.24
CA ALA A 245 -0.68 8.32 12.21
C ALA A 245 0.11 9.63 12.20
N LYS A 246 1.34 9.63 11.68
CA LYS A 246 2.24 10.81 11.67
C LYS A 246 2.39 11.46 10.30
N GLY A 247 1.79 10.91 9.26
CA GLY A 247 1.98 11.39 7.89
C GLY A 247 3.41 11.22 7.36
N ASN A 248 4.21 10.32 7.95
CA ASN A 248 5.63 10.14 7.66
C ASN A 248 5.90 8.82 6.95
N ILE A 249 7.01 8.79 6.20
CA ILE A 249 7.61 7.57 5.69
C ILE A 249 9.03 7.42 6.24
N LEU A 250 9.35 6.25 6.79
CA LEU A 250 10.71 5.84 7.06
C LEU A 250 11.22 5.08 5.83
N ILE A 251 12.29 5.55 5.21
CA ILE A 251 12.97 4.87 4.11
C ILE A 251 14.08 4.00 4.67
N PHE A 252 14.12 2.78 4.17
CA PHE A 252 14.92 1.69 4.68
C PHE A 252 15.72 1.07 3.53
N ASN A 253 17.03 0.86 3.74
CA ASN A 253 17.86 0.15 2.79
C ASN A 253 17.70 -1.36 2.96
N ASN A 254 17.50 -2.07 1.85
CA ASN A 254 17.25 -3.50 1.83
C ASN A 254 18.49 -4.37 2.03
N ASP A 255 19.70 -3.85 1.73
CA ASP A 255 20.93 -4.60 1.76
C ASP A 255 21.55 -4.63 3.17
N ASP A 256 21.70 -3.48 3.80
CA ASP A 256 22.33 -3.33 5.13
C ASP A 256 21.31 -3.24 6.28
N LEU A 257 20.03 -3.25 5.97
CA LEU A 257 18.94 -3.19 6.93
C LEU A 257 19.03 -1.96 7.84
N ILE A 258 19.38 -0.81 7.27
CA ILE A 258 19.50 0.46 7.99
C ILE A 258 18.38 1.40 7.58
N GLY A 259 17.73 2.00 8.58
CA GLY A 259 16.80 3.11 8.37
C GLY A 259 17.58 4.36 7.94
N LEU A 260 17.32 4.82 6.72
CA LEU A 260 18.08 5.91 6.11
C LEU A 260 17.54 7.27 6.52
N LYS A 261 16.23 7.47 6.38
CA LYS A 261 15.60 8.78 6.61
C LYS A 261 14.13 8.67 6.90
N ILE A 262 13.65 9.56 7.77
CA ILE A 262 12.22 9.82 7.95
C ILE A 262 11.87 11.07 7.13
N ILE A 263 10.91 10.96 6.24
CA ILE A 263 10.42 12.05 5.43
C ILE A 263 8.98 12.35 5.85
N ASN A 264 8.70 13.61 6.16
CA ASN A 264 7.34 14.06 6.39
C ASN A 264 6.66 14.29 5.03
N LEU A 265 5.59 13.56 4.76
CA LEU A 265 4.81 13.70 3.53
C LEU A 265 3.65 14.67 3.69
N THR A 266 3.07 14.71 4.89
CA THR A 266 1.88 15.51 5.18
C THR A 266 1.70 15.65 6.70
N GLU A 267 0.96 16.67 7.11
CA GLU A 267 0.49 16.85 8.50
C GLU A 267 -0.75 16.02 8.81
N TYR A 268 -1.38 15.42 7.78
CA TYR A 268 -2.58 14.61 7.90
C TYR A 268 -2.25 13.13 8.03
N SER A 269 -3.26 12.32 8.35
CA SER A 269 -3.09 10.87 8.41
C SER A 269 -2.97 10.26 7.01
N LEU A 270 -2.05 9.30 6.88
CA LEU A 270 -1.91 8.50 5.66
C LEU A 270 -2.89 7.32 5.72
N SER A 271 -3.57 7.06 4.62
CA SER A 271 -4.51 5.95 4.52
C SER A 271 -3.96 4.77 3.71
N SER A 272 -3.38 5.04 2.56
CA SER A 272 -2.87 4.01 1.66
C SER A 272 -1.73 4.54 0.80
N LEU A 273 -0.97 3.60 0.18
CA LEU A 273 0.10 3.96 -0.75
C LEU A 273 0.31 2.86 -1.80
N LYS A 274 0.81 3.28 -2.97
CA LYS A 274 1.30 2.39 -4.01
C LYS A 274 2.43 3.04 -4.81
N LEU A 275 3.49 2.28 -5.08
CA LEU A 275 4.46 2.61 -6.11
C LEU A 275 3.91 2.12 -7.47
N LEU A 276 3.78 3.02 -8.42
CA LEU A 276 3.38 2.70 -9.79
C LEU A 276 4.55 2.23 -10.66
N ASN A 277 4.23 1.57 -11.77
CA ASN A 277 5.21 1.07 -12.74
C ASN A 277 6.09 2.18 -13.33
N ASN A 278 5.55 3.40 -13.48
CA ASN A 278 6.29 4.60 -13.91
C ASN A 278 7.14 5.25 -12.80
N LYS A 279 7.26 4.59 -11.64
CA LYS A 279 8.01 5.05 -10.45
C LYS A 279 7.39 6.24 -9.72
N VAL A 280 6.16 6.60 -10.02
CA VAL A 280 5.38 7.56 -9.23
C VAL A 280 4.83 6.85 -8.00
N ILE A 281 4.95 7.47 -6.85
CA ILE A 281 4.37 7.01 -5.59
C ILE A 281 3.07 7.76 -5.37
N ILE A 282 1.97 7.03 -5.30
CA ILE A 282 0.66 7.57 -4.98
C ILE A 282 0.40 7.36 -3.50
N VAL A 283 -0.07 8.39 -2.83
CA VAL A 283 -0.40 8.38 -1.41
C VAL A 283 -1.82 8.87 -1.21
N GLY A 284 -2.66 8.06 -0.62
CA GLY A 284 -3.95 8.45 -0.11
C GLY A 284 -3.81 9.13 1.24
N ILE A 285 -4.40 10.30 1.39
CA ILE A 285 -4.34 11.13 2.59
C ILE A 285 -5.76 11.42 3.04
N PHE A 286 -5.99 11.42 4.34
CA PHE A 286 -7.26 11.80 4.92
C PHE A 286 -7.09 12.95 5.92
N ASP A 287 -7.73 14.07 5.63
CA ASP A 287 -7.84 15.21 6.53
C ASP A 287 -9.03 14.98 7.47
N GLU A 288 -8.73 14.59 8.71
CA GLU A 288 -9.76 14.30 9.71
C GLU A 288 -10.57 15.54 10.12
N LYS A 289 -9.98 16.73 10.01
CA LYS A 289 -10.61 17.99 10.40
C LYS A 289 -11.67 18.41 9.37
N ASN A 290 -11.31 18.35 8.09
CA ASN A 290 -12.19 18.76 7.00
C ASN A 290 -12.99 17.60 6.42
N LYS A 291 -12.73 16.35 6.87
CA LYS A 291 -13.35 15.11 6.36
C LYS A 291 -13.15 14.90 4.86
N GLN A 292 -11.98 15.29 4.36
CA GLN A 292 -11.62 15.24 2.94
C GLN A 292 -10.48 14.27 2.69
N SER A 293 -10.51 13.62 1.54
CA SER A 293 -9.44 12.75 1.05
C SER A 293 -8.69 13.40 -0.09
N TYR A 294 -7.37 13.21 -0.09
CA TYR A 294 -6.47 13.73 -1.12
C TYR A 294 -5.62 12.60 -1.68
N ILE A 295 -5.23 12.75 -2.94
CA ILE A 295 -4.20 11.93 -3.58
C ILE A 295 -2.98 12.81 -3.80
N ASN A 296 -1.89 12.48 -3.14
CA ASN A 296 -0.60 13.10 -3.42
C ASN A 296 0.25 12.18 -4.27
N GLN A 297 0.91 12.76 -5.25
CA GLN A 297 1.84 12.04 -6.13
C GLN A 297 3.27 12.51 -5.85
N TYR A 298 4.17 11.57 -5.67
CA TYR A 298 5.58 11.81 -5.36
C TYR A 298 6.48 11.02 -6.28
N ILE A 299 7.71 11.47 -6.42
CA ILE A 299 8.80 10.74 -7.06
C ILE A 299 10.02 10.76 -6.15
N LEU A 300 10.73 9.63 -6.06
CA LEU A 300 12.03 9.60 -5.39
C LEU A 300 13.08 10.28 -6.25
N ASN A 301 13.97 11.04 -5.63
CA ASN A 301 15.07 11.69 -6.33
C ASN A 301 15.96 10.65 -7.02
N LYS A 302 16.17 10.80 -8.34
CA LYS A 302 16.96 9.88 -9.15
C LYS A 302 18.44 9.81 -8.73
N GLU A 303 19.00 10.90 -8.22
CA GLU A 303 20.39 10.93 -7.76
C GLU A 303 20.62 9.96 -6.60
N TYR A 304 19.62 9.79 -5.73
CA TYR A 304 19.73 8.83 -4.64
C TYR A 304 19.70 7.38 -5.11
N GLN A 305 18.90 7.07 -6.15
CA GLN A 305 18.85 5.72 -6.72
C GLN A 305 20.19 5.29 -7.31
N GLN A 306 20.98 6.25 -7.85
CA GLN A 306 22.36 6.00 -8.32
C GLN A 306 23.36 5.88 -7.16
N LEU A 307 23.23 6.72 -6.14
CA LEU A 307 24.12 6.71 -4.95
C LEU A 307 23.92 5.46 -4.10
N ALA A 308 22.70 4.93 -3.99
CA ALA A 308 22.43 3.68 -3.30
C ALA A 308 23.15 2.50 -3.98
N LYS A 309 23.24 2.50 -5.33
CA LYS A 309 23.98 1.50 -6.10
C LYS A 309 25.51 1.62 -5.94
N GLU A 310 25.99 2.83 -5.70
CA GLU A 310 27.42 3.12 -5.54
C GLU A 310 27.90 2.97 -4.09
N GLN A 311 27.05 2.48 -3.16
CA GLN A 311 27.33 2.37 -1.71
C GLN A 311 27.67 3.72 -1.03
N LYS A 312 27.43 4.82 -1.70
CA LYS A 312 27.60 6.16 -1.14
C LYS A 312 26.29 6.61 -0.50
N ASN A 313 26.05 6.16 0.72
CA ASN A 313 24.82 6.46 1.50
C ASN A 313 24.82 7.92 2.01
N ASP A 314 24.64 8.89 1.13
CA ASP A 314 24.35 10.26 1.55
C ASP A 314 22.85 10.42 1.78
N SER A 315 22.43 10.09 3.00
CA SER A 315 21.01 10.18 3.40
C SER A 315 20.43 11.62 3.27
N ASN A 316 21.30 12.64 3.18
CA ASN A 316 20.88 14.04 3.01
C ASN A 316 20.28 14.30 1.64
N LYS A 317 20.65 13.49 0.62
CA LYS A 317 20.13 13.62 -0.74
C LYS A 317 18.85 12.84 -1.00
N LEU A 318 18.43 12.01 -0.04
CA LEU A 318 17.19 11.27 -0.14
C LEU A 318 16.01 12.23 0.04
N GLU A 319 15.27 12.45 -1.01
CA GLU A 319 14.14 13.35 -1.05
C GLU A 319 12.99 12.75 -1.86
N MET A 320 11.77 12.93 -1.38
CA MET A 320 10.56 12.68 -2.14
C MET A 320 10.01 14.00 -2.65
N ILE A 321 10.01 14.16 -3.97
CA ILE A 321 9.52 15.37 -4.62
C ILE A 321 8.03 15.21 -4.86
N LYS A 322 7.23 16.09 -4.24
CA LYS A 322 5.78 16.15 -4.49
C LYS A 322 5.56 16.71 -5.89
N ILE A 323 4.95 15.92 -6.77
CA ILE A 323 4.64 16.31 -8.15
C ILE A 323 3.29 17.01 -8.20
N LYS A 324 2.29 16.44 -7.56
CA LYS A 324 0.90 16.85 -7.65
C LYS A 324 0.16 16.56 -6.35
N SER A 325 -0.80 17.40 -6.02
CA SER A 325 -1.76 17.17 -4.95
C SER A 325 -3.13 17.48 -5.50
N GLU A 326 -4.05 16.56 -5.36
CA GLU A 326 -5.41 16.78 -5.81
C GLU A 326 -6.40 16.28 -4.77
N GLU A 327 -7.39 17.09 -4.52
CA GLU A 327 -8.57 16.69 -3.79
C GLU A 327 -9.32 15.65 -4.63
N VAL A 328 -9.65 14.53 -4.02
CA VAL A 328 -10.47 13.52 -4.67
C VAL A 328 -11.90 13.96 -4.48
N ASN A 329 -12.36 14.79 -5.39
CA ASN A 329 -13.79 15.12 -5.49
C ASN A 329 -14.48 13.92 -6.08
N PHE A 330 -15.31 13.28 -5.29
CA PHE A 330 -16.17 12.15 -5.72
C PHE A 330 -17.41 12.68 -6.43
N VAL A 331 -17.20 13.61 -7.37
CA VAL A 331 -18.28 14.13 -8.20
C VAL A 331 -18.59 13.07 -9.25
N ASP A 332 -19.56 12.23 -8.97
CA ASP A 332 -20.33 11.59 -10.04
C ASP A 332 -21.37 12.59 -10.53
N ASP A 333 -21.64 12.59 -11.81
CA ASP A 333 -22.75 13.33 -12.43
C ASP A 333 -24.13 12.90 -11.88
N ASP A 334 -24.17 11.83 -11.11
CA ASP A 334 -25.35 11.39 -10.38
C ASP A 334 -25.51 12.17 -9.08
N TYR A 335 -26.58 12.89 -8.99
CA TYR A 335 -27.02 13.80 -7.92
C TYR A 335 -26.99 13.22 -6.49
N TYR A 336 -26.63 11.96 -6.32
CA TYR A 336 -26.71 11.19 -5.08
C TYR A 336 -25.49 11.31 -4.16
N PHE A 337 -24.37 11.89 -4.60
CA PHE A 337 -23.10 11.85 -3.85
C PHE A 337 -22.75 13.09 -3.03
N LYS A 338 -23.60 14.11 -3.01
CA LYS A 338 -23.40 15.28 -2.14
C LYS A 338 -23.46 14.98 -0.63
N GLU A 339 -23.87 13.77 -0.24
CA GLU A 339 -24.04 13.37 1.16
C GLU A 339 -22.98 12.40 1.68
N PHE A 340 -21.86 12.17 0.97
CA PHE A 340 -20.72 11.45 1.52
C PHE A 340 -20.07 12.32 2.60
N ASN A 341 -20.48 12.16 3.85
CA ASN A 341 -19.99 12.97 4.96
C ASN A 341 -18.49 12.80 5.21
N TRP A 342 -17.89 11.67 4.78
CA TRP A 342 -16.45 11.43 4.80
C TRP A 342 -16.13 10.15 4.02
N SER A 343 -14.99 10.16 3.31
CA SER A 343 -14.52 9.00 2.58
C SER A 343 -13.00 8.87 2.74
N ARG A 344 -12.52 7.63 2.88
CA ARG A 344 -11.09 7.32 2.98
C ARG A 344 -10.66 6.45 1.82
N ILE A 345 -9.49 6.73 1.29
CA ILE A 345 -8.83 5.89 0.29
C ILE A 345 -8.10 4.79 1.04
N ASN A 346 -8.72 3.63 1.22
CA ASN A 346 -8.20 2.54 2.04
C ASN A 346 -7.17 1.68 1.31
N ALA A 347 -7.29 1.57 -0.02
CA ALA A 347 -6.40 0.75 -0.83
C ALA A 347 -6.11 1.40 -2.18
N ILE A 348 -4.90 1.19 -2.68
CA ILE A 348 -4.46 1.61 -4.01
C ILE A 348 -3.75 0.44 -4.66
N GLU A 349 -4.16 0.08 -5.88
CA GLU A 349 -3.52 -0.96 -6.69
C GLU A 349 -3.34 -0.50 -8.13
N GLN A 350 -2.41 -1.16 -8.85
CA GLN A 350 -2.17 -0.92 -10.27
C GLN A 350 -2.13 -2.23 -11.04
N MET A 351 -2.76 -2.23 -12.20
CA MET A 351 -2.63 -3.28 -13.21
C MET A 351 -2.51 -2.66 -14.59
N ASN A 352 -1.42 -2.93 -15.28
CA ASN A 352 -1.09 -2.30 -16.57
C ASN A 352 -1.11 -0.75 -16.45
N ASP A 353 -1.88 -0.09 -17.32
CA ASP A 353 -2.04 1.37 -17.35
C ASP A 353 -3.19 1.85 -16.44
N PHE A 354 -3.78 0.98 -15.59
CA PHE A 354 -4.91 1.35 -14.73
C PHE A 354 -4.51 1.40 -13.27
N VAL A 355 -4.96 2.45 -12.59
CA VAL A 355 -4.83 2.64 -11.14
C VAL A 355 -6.20 2.52 -10.51
N PHE A 356 -6.31 1.73 -9.47
CA PHE A 356 -7.53 1.41 -8.74
C PHE A 356 -7.47 1.99 -7.34
N LEU A 357 -8.51 2.72 -6.95
CA LEU A 357 -8.68 3.24 -5.59
C LEU A 357 -9.87 2.58 -4.93
N GLY A 358 -9.62 1.90 -3.83
CA GLY A 358 -10.66 1.36 -2.95
C GLY A 358 -11.02 2.38 -1.88
N ILE A 359 -12.28 2.71 -1.78
CA ILE A 359 -12.77 3.78 -0.92
C ILE A 359 -13.85 3.24 0.01
N GLY A 360 -13.87 3.75 1.24
CA GLY A 360 -14.94 3.57 2.20
C GLY A 360 -15.45 4.89 2.71
N GLY A 361 -16.76 5.00 2.92
CA GLY A 361 -17.42 6.17 3.45
C GLY A 361 -18.80 5.84 3.99
N GLN A 362 -19.59 6.84 4.34
CA GLN A 362 -20.98 6.70 4.78
C GLN A 362 -21.90 7.53 3.92
N GLU A 363 -22.98 6.91 3.46
CA GLU A 363 -24.06 7.54 2.75
C GLU A 363 -25.35 7.25 3.50
N ASN A 364 -26.11 8.28 3.88
CA ASN A 364 -27.38 8.12 4.62
C ASN A 364 -27.28 7.19 5.83
N MET A 365 -26.23 7.31 6.63
CA MET A 365 -25.91 6.45 7.79
C MET A 365 -25.64 4.98 7.45
N LYS A 366 -25.52 4.61 6.19
CA LYS A 366 -25.08 3.27 5.76
C LYS A 366 -23.64 3.32 5.29
N ASN A 367 -22.92 2.29 5.63
CA ASN A 367 -21.58 2.09 5.06
C ASN A 367 -21.70 1.83 3.56
N THR A 368 -20.84 2.46 2.79
CA THR A 368 -20.78 2.28 1.34
C THR A 368 -19.33 2.27 0.90
N GLY A 369 -19.06 1.60 -0.20
CA GLY A 369 -17.75 1.56 -0.82
C GLY A 369 -17.79 1.90 -2.29
N LYS A 370 -16.65 2.28 -2.82
CA LYS A 370 -16.45 2.49 -4.26
C LYS A 370 -15.09 1.96 -4.69
N LEU A 371 -15.06 1.44 -5.90
CA LEU A 371 -13.85 1.18 -6.65
C LEU A 371 -13.75 2.21 -7.76
N ILE A 372 -12.79 3.12 -7.66
CA ILE A 372 -12.54 4.17 -8.67
C ILE A 372 -11.35 3.76 -9.52
N ILE A 373 -11.50 3.91 -10.83
CA ILE A 373 -10.55 3.43 -11.82
C ILE A 373 -10.06 4.61 -12.65
N PHE A 374 -8.76 4.81 -12.64
CA PHE A 374 -8.06 5.80 -13.46
C PHE A 374 -7.23 5.12 -14.52
N GLN A 375 -6.89 5.84 -15.58
CA GLN A 375 -5.96 5.40 -16.60
C GLN A 375 -4.72 6.29 -16.58
N GLU A 376 -3.52 5.68 -16.60
CA GLU A 376 -2.27 6.44 -16.77
C GLU A 376 -2.24 7.14 -18.12
N ASN A 377 -1.68 8.34 -18.13
CA ASN A 377 -1.36 9.04 -19.38
C ASN A 377 -0.18 8.31 -20.05
N LYS A 378 -0.35 7.97 -21.31
CA LYS A 378 0.74 7.44 -22.14
C LYS A 378 1.66 8.54 -22.61
#